data_b09a05f1c35e6e49ceca38b942f97fba
#
_entry.id   b09a05f1c35e6e49ceca38b942f97fba
#
_cell.length_a   1.000
_cell.length_b   1.000
_cell.length_c   1.000
_cell.angle_alpha   90.00
_cell.angle_beta   90.00
_cell.angle_gamma   90.00
#
_symmetry.space_group_name_H-M   'P 1'
#
loop_
_entity.id
_entity.type
_entity.pdbx_description
1 polymer ?
#
loop_
_entity_poly.entity_id
_entity_poly.type
_entity_poly.pdbx_seq_one_letter_code
_entity_poly.pdbx_strand_id
1 'polypeptide(L)'
;MQVKILGSAAGGGFPQWNCGCENCSSLRAGKFHGKARTQTQVAVSHQGGSWFLVGASPDLRTQIEGTPELHPCDGGRQSPIAGVVLASADLDHVLGLFLLRELQPLRIYAAASILRILREENSMFRMLNRAPNQVVWSEIRPRQKFPLLSPEGMDSGLRCEPLILGSRYPAYVAQARAATLSPSEALLGLILESDSSGRLAFMPVVPRLDDALLEQLESTDVLFFDGTFWSDDELIRVRGGGQTAREMGHVPVSSQDGSLNSLAALRRPRKIFLHVNNTNPILNEAGPEFRAVREAGWEVAEDGWQFEL
;
A
#
# COMPACT_ATOMS: atom_id res chain seq x y z
N MET A 1 -1.12 7.56 17.03
CA MET A 1 -0.61 7.66 15.64
C MET A 1 -1.76 8.07 14.74
N GLN A 2 -1.59 9.14 13.98
CA GLN A 2 -2.55 9.56 12.97
C GLN A 2 -2.35 8.73 11.70
N VAL A 3 -3.43 8.26 11.10
CA VAL A 3 -3.44 7.44 9.89
C VAL A 3 -4.39 8.05 8.87
N LYS A 4 -3.95 8.20 7.63
CA LYS A 4 -4.76 8.67 6.50
C LYS A 4 -4.67 7.71 5.33
N ILE A 5 -5.81 7.31 4.79
CA ILE A 5 -5.89 6.53 3.55
C ILE A 5 -6.01 7.53 2.41
N LEU A 6 -4.95 7.69 1.64
CA LEU A 6 -4.90 8.63 0.52
C LEU A 6 -5.46 7.99 -0.75
N GLY A 7 -5.31 6.68 -0.88
CA GLY A 7 -5.83 5.89 -1.99
C GLY A 7 -6.08 4.46 -1.57
N SER A 8 -7.09 3.80 -2.13
CA SER A 8 -7.60 2.51 -1.67
C SER A 8 -7.77 1.44 -2.77
N ALA A 9 -7.58 1.79 -4.06
CA ALA A 9 -7.62 0.84 -5.16
C ALA A 9 -6.28 0.17 -5.43
N ALA A 10 -6.30 -0.99 -6.08
CA ALA A 10 -5.14 -1.64 -6.67
C ALA A 10 -4.57 -0.84 -7.86
N GLY A 11 -3.49 -1.33 -8.45
CA GLY A 11 -2.85 -0.73 -9.62
C GLY A 11 -3.83 -0.42 -10.75
N GLY A 12 -3.78 0.83 -11.24
CA GLY A 12 -4.70 1.35 -12.26
C GLY A 12 -5.88 2.16 -11.73
N GLY A 13 -6.16 2.11 -10.41
CA GLY A 13 -7.25 2.88 -9.79
C GLY A 13 -8.65 2.40 -10.14
N PHE A 14 -9.65 3.09 -9.62
CA PHE A 14 -11.06 2.85 -9.94
C PHE A 14 -11.83 4.16 -10.22
N PRO A 15 -12.40 4.36 -11.42
CA PRO A 15 -12.43 3.43 -12.56
C PRO A 15 -11.06 3.37 -13.25
N GLN A 16 -10.63 2.18 -13.67
CA GLN A 16 -9.38 2.03 -14.41
C GLN A 16 -9.54 2.59 -15.83
N TRP A 17 -8.58 3.39 -16.29
CA TRP A 17 -8.68 4.23 -17.49
C TRP A 17 -9.04 3.47 -18.79
N ASN A 18 -8.55 2.24 -18.95
CA ASN A 18 -8.75 1.38 -20.11
C ASN A 18 -9.74 0.23 -19.88
N CYS A 19 -10.48 0.22 -18.76
CA CYS A 19 -11.40 -0.86 -18.40
C CYS A 19 -12.85 -0.49 -18.73
N GLY A 20 -13.54 -1.41 -19.41
CA GLY A 20 -14.97 -1.33 -19.73
C GLY A 20 -15.83 -2.31 -18.94
N CYS A 21 -15.34 -2.91 -17.85
CA CYS A 21 -16.14 -3.79 -17.00
C CYS A 21 -17.35 -3.06 -16.42
N GLU A 22 -18.33 -3.82 -15.90
CA GLU A 22 -19.57 -3.29 -15.37
C GLU A 22 -19.33 -2.22 -14.30
N ASN A 23 -18.44 -2.46 -13.32
CA ASN A 23 -18.11 -1.50 -12.28
C ASN A 23 -17.59 -0.17 -12.87
N CYS A 24 -16.56 -0.25 -13.74
CA CYS A 24 -15.96 0.94 -14.33
C CYS A 24 -16.91 1.72 -15.24
N SER A 25 -17.71 1.02 -16.04
CA SER A 25 -18.69 1.62 -16.94
C SER A 25 -19.84 2.27 -16.17
N SER A 26 -20.37 1.61 -15.17
CA SER A 26 -21.44 2.12 -14.32
C SER A 26 -21.00 3.33 -13.50
N LEU A 27 -19.76 3.33 -12.98
CA LEU A 27 -19.22 4.49 -12.26
C LEU A 27 -19.08 5.71 -13.17
N ARG A 28 -18.52 5.54 -14.37
CA ARG A 28 -18.42 6.65 -15.36
C ARG A 28 -19.78 7.18 -15.80
N ALA A 29 -20.79 6.32 -15.80
CA ALA A 29 -22.18 6.70 -16.11
C ALA A 29 -22.93 7.33 -14.92
N GLY A 30 -22.32 7.46 -13.75
CA GLY A 30 -22.98 7.96 -12.54
C GLY A 30 -24.07 7.03 -11.98
N LYS A 31 -24.02 5.73 -12.30
CA LYS A 31 -25.02 4.72 -11.92
C LYS A 31 -24.50 3.69 -10.90
N PHE A 32 -23.25 3.82 -10.49
CA PHE A 32 -22.62 2.88 -9.56
C PHE A 32 -22.87 3.30 -8.10
N HIS A 33 -23.22 2.35 -7.27
CA HIS A 33 -23.33 2.57 -5.83
C HIS A 33 -21.95 2.38 -5.17
N GLY A 34 -21.13 3.38 -5.21
CA GLY A 34 -19.77 3.40 -4.69
C GLY A 34 -19.01 4.63 -5.21
N LYS A 35 -17.75 4.74 -4.87
CA LYS A 35 -16.92 5.93 -5.14
C LYS A 35 -15.72 5.60 -6.03
N ALA A 36 -15.24 6.59 -6.78
CA ALA A 36 -13.93 6.51 -7.43
C ALA A 36 -12.83 6.38 -6.37
N ARG A 37 -11.75 5.69 -6.72
CA ARG A 37 -10.61 5.43 -5.82
C ARG A 37 -9.30 5.57 -6.56
N THR A 38 -8.36 6.27 -5.97
CA THR A 38 -6.97 6.31 -6.43
C THR A 38 -6.21 5.09 -5.94
N GLN A 39 -5.04 4.85 -6.52
CA GLN A 39 -4.22 3.68 -6.19
C GLN A 39 -3.71 3.76 -4.75
N THR A 40 -3.53 2.61 -4.14
CA THR A 40 -3.21 2.44 -2.72
C THR A 40 -2.07 3.32 -2.23
N GLN A 41 -2.37 4.10 -1.21
CA GLN A 41 -1.44 5.00 -0.54
C GLN A 41 -1.94 5.26 0.88
N VAL A 42 -1.05 5.15 1.86
CA VAL A 42 -1.33 5.50 3.27
C VAL A 42 -0.30 6.51 3.75
N ALA A 43 -0.72 7.45 4.58
CA ALA A 43 0.16 8.37 5.29
C ALA A 43 -0.01 8.18 6.80
N VAL A 44 1.12 8.19 7.53
CA VAL A 44 1.14 8.09 8.99
C VAL A 44 1.97 9.20 9.60
N SER A 45 1.53 9.68 10.78
CA SER A 45 2.27 10.66 11.58
C SER A 45 2.11 10.36 13.07
N HIS A 46 3.11 10.67 13.88
CA HIS A 46 3.00 10.49 15.33
C HIS A 46 2.09 11.56 15.96
N GLN A 47 2.31 12.81 15.62
CA GLN A 47 1.60 13.97 16.22
C GLN A 47 1.24 15.07 15.19
N GLY A 48 1.10 14.71 13.92
CA GLY A 48 0.73 15.66 12.85
C GLY A 48 1.87 16.55 12.34
N GLY A 49 3.11 16.36 12.83
CA GLY A 49 4.28 17.14 12.39
C GLY A 49 4.88 16.59 11.10
N SER A 50 5.62 15.50 11.21
CA SER A 50 6.22 14.81 10.06
C SER A 50 5.35 13.67 9.59
N TRP A 51 5.08 13.62 8.29
CA TRP A 51 4.31 12.55 7.65
C TRP A 51 5.21 11.57 6.92
N PHE A 52 4.91 10.29 7.05
CA PHE A 52 5.56 9.22 6.32
C PHE A 52 4.53 8.52 5.42
N LEU A 53 4.88 8.42 4.15
CA LEU A 53 4.07 7.69 3.17
C LEU A 53 4.43 6.20 3.18
N VAL A 54 3.44 5.35 3.09
CA VAL A 54 3.61 3.91 2.88
C VAL A 54 3.33 3.63 1.42
N GLY A 55 4.39 3.33 0.65
CA GLY A 55 4.37 3.32 -0.80
C GLY A 55 4.48 4.73 -1.42
N ALA A 56 4.52 4.79 -2.74
CA ALA A 56 4.49 6.02 -3.54
C ALA A 56 3.64 5.80 -4.80
N SER A 57 2.34 6.01 -4.66
CA SER A 57 1.33 5.82 -5.69
C SER A 57 1.55 6.73 -6.90
N PRO A 58 1.27 6.28 -8.13
CA PRO A 58 1.23 7.16 -9.30
C PRO A 58 0.24 8.33 -9.17
N ASP A 59 -0.78 8.20 -8.33
CA ASP A 59 -1.79 9.22 -8.06
C ASP A 59 -1.38 10.21 -6.95
N LEU A 60 -0.15 10.13 -6.45
CA LEU A 60 0.34 10.86 -5.28
C LEU A 60 0.06 12.36 -5.32
N ARG A 61 0.17 13.01 -6.50
CA ARG A 61 -0.14 14.44 -6.62
C ARG A 61 -1.60 14.73 -6.25
N THR A 62 -2.54 13.99 -6.83
CA THR A 62 -3.98 14.16 -6.54
C THR A 62 -4.27 13.86 -5.06
N GLN A 63 -3.60 12.86 -4.50
CA GLN A 63 -3.72 12.46 -3.11
C GLN A 63 -3.21 13.55 -2.15
N ILE A 64 -2.07 14.16 -2.46
CA ILE A 64 -1.53 15.29 -1.68
C ILE A 64 -2.49 16.49 -1.76
N GLU A 65 -2.92 16.87 -2.97
CA GLU A 65 -3.84 18.01 -3.15
C GLU A 65 -5.18 17.80 -2.42
N GLY A 66 -5.64 16.56 -2.30
CA GLY A 66 -6.85 16.20 -1.54
C GLY A 66 -6.65 16.11 -0.01
N THR A 67 -5.41 16.31 0.49
CA THR A 67 -5.07 16.10 1.91
C THR A 67 -4.39 17.33 2.49
N PRO A 68 -5.13 18.28 3.08
CA PRO A 68 -4.57 19.56 3.55
C PRO A 68 -3.38 19.45 4.50
N GLU A 69 -3.32 18.39 5.32
CA GLU A 69 -2.22 18.16 6.25
C GLU A 69 -0.89 17.79 5.56
N LEU A 70 -0.92 17.47 4.27
CA LEU A 70 0.26 17.25 3.46
C LEU A 70 0.68 18.49 2.64
N HIS A 71 -0.04 19.60 2.79
CA HIS A 71 0.29 20.85 2.11
C HIS A 71 1.41 21.61 2.83
N PRO A 72 2.16 22.49 2.11
CA PRO A 72 3.10 23.43 2.71
C PRO A 72 2.39 24.37 3.69
N CYS A 73 3.00 24.62 4.87
CA CYS A 73 2.37 25.42 5.93
C CYS A 73 2.78 26.92 5.92
N ASP A 74 4.00 27.25 5.43
CA ASP A 74 4.63 28.56 5.72
C ASP A 74 4.91 29.43 4.48
N GLY A 75 4.12 29.31 3.44
CA GLY A 75 4.19 30.18 2.26
C GLY A 75 5.42 29.99 1.35
N GLY A 76 6.31 29.04 1.68
CA GLY A 76 7.48 28.67 0.90
C GLY A 76 7.34 27.31 0.22
N ARG A 77 8.39 26.86 -0.49
CA ARG A 77 8.50 25.49 -0.98
C ARG A 77 9.01 24.59 0.14
N GLN A 78 8.12 23.86 0.75
CA GLN A 78 8.41 22.88 1.77
C GLN A 78 7.39 21.74 1.73
N SER A 79 7.64 20.65 2.42
CA SER A 79 6.72 19.53 2.51
C SER A 79 6.73 18.93 3.91
N PRO A 80 5.56 18.67 4.50
CA PRO A 80 5.50 17.91 5.75
C PRO A 80 5.81 16.42 5.56
N ILE A 81 5.97 15.96 4.31
CA ILE A 81 6.34 14.57 4.00
C ILE A 81 7.83 14.38 4.26
N ALA A 82 8.17 13.73 5.36
CA ALA A 82 9.54 13.47 5.80
C ALA A 82 10.14 12.19 5.16
N GLY A 83 9.29 11.22 4.81
CA GLY A 83 9.80 9.96 4.26
C GLY A 83 8.77 9.11 3.56
N VAL A 84 9.29 8.09 2.88
CA VAL A 84 8.51 7.04 2.20
C VAL A 84 9.07 5.67 2.59
N VAL A 85 8.20 4.75 2.98
CA VAL A 85 8.55 3.35 3.25
C VAL A 85 8.02 2.49 2.09
N LEU A 86 8.91 1.79 1.41
CA LEU A 86 8.56 0.93 0.27
C LEU A 86 8.46 -0.53 0.71
N ALA A 87 7.31 -1.14 0.42
CA ALA A 87 7.04 -2.55 0.70
C ALA A 87 7.46 -3.47 -0.46
N SER A 88 7.51 -2.96 -1.68
CA SER A 88 7.92 -3.68 -2.90
C SER A 88 8.45 -2.69 -3.95
N ALA A 89 8.88 -3.22 -5.10
CA ALA A 89 9.24 -2.43 -6.28
C ALA A 89 8.11 -2.36 -7.32
N ASP A 90 6.87 -2.73 -6.98
CA ASP A 90 5.74 -2.65 -7.89
C ASP A 90 5.47 -1.21 -8.32
N LEU A 91 5.06 -1.03 -9.58
CA LEU A 91 4.96 0.30 -10.18
C LEU A 91 3.94 1.19 -9.47
N ASP A 92 2.85 0.64 -9.01
CA ASP A 92 1.84 1.33 -8.21
C ASP A 92 2.33 1.73 -6.80
N HIS A 93 3.44 1.16 -6.35
CA HIS A 93 4.07 1.49 -5.06
C HIS A 93 5.31 2.39 -5.18
N VAL A 94 5.85 2.62 -6.39
CA VAL A 94 7.12 3.37 -6.54
C VAL A 94 7.07 4.54 -7.53
N LEU A 95 6.13 4.57 -8.49
CA LEU A 95 6.13 5.61 -9.53
C LEU A 95 5.89 7.01 -8.99
N GLY A 96 5.15 7.15 -7.91
CA GLY A 96 4.92 8.45 -7.24
C GLY A 96 6.20 9.11 -6.72
N LEU A 97 7.30 8.36 -6.54
CA LEU A 97 8.59 8.94 -6.17
C LEU A 97 9.07 10.01 -7.18
N PHE A 98 8.71 9.89 -8.46
CA PHE A 98 9.06 10.91 -9.47
C PHE A 98 8.36 12.25 -9.22
N LEU A 99 7.23 12.27 -8.54
CA LEU A 99 6.53 13.50 -8.17
C LEU A 99 7.22 14.23 -7.02
N LEU A 100 8.02 13.51 -6.22
CA LEU A 100 8.79 14.05 -5.09
C LEU A 100 10.18 14.57 -5.50
N ARG A 101 10.47 14.73 -6.81
CA ARG A 101 11.76 15.21 -7.35
C ARG A 101 12.03 16.70 -7.15
N GLU A 102 11.12 17.43 -6.53
CA GLU A 102 11.13 18.91 -6.48
C GLU A 102 12.14 19.48 -5.44
N LEU A 103 13.22 18.74 -5.20
CA LEU A 103 14.38 19.13 -4.38
C LEU A 103 14.06 19.31 -2.87
N GLN A 104 12.97 18.76 -2.40
CA GLN A 104 12.68 18.71 -0.96
C GLN A 104 13.48 17.59 -0.31
N PRO A 105 14.03 17.79 0.89
CA PRO A 105 14.65 16.72 1.65
C PRO A 105 13.64 15.58 1.90
N LEU A 106 14.05 14.36 1.65
CA LEU A 106 13.20 13.17 1.78
C LEU A 106 14.03 11.98 2.21
N ARG A 107 13.50 11.14 3.09
CA ARG A 107 14.09 9.84 3.42
C ARG A 107 13.28 8.71 2.79
N ILE A 108 13.94 7.82 2.06
CA ILE A 108 13.30 6.64 1.45
C ILE A 108 13.86 5.38 2.11
N TYR A 109 12.96 4.58 2.68
CA TYR A 109 13.26 3.30 3.29
C TYR A 109 12.87 2.18 2.36
N ALA A 110 13.80 1.29 2.04
CA ALA A 110 13.53 0.10 1.23
C ALA A 110 14.55 -0.99 1.52
N ALA A 111 14.17 -2.25 1.27
CA ALA A 111 15.11 -3.37 1.35
C ALA A 111 16.23 -3.23 0.30
N ALA A 112 17.40 -3.83 0.58
CA ALA A 112 18.58 -3.71 -0.27
C ALA A 112 18.31 -4.05 -1.74
N SER A 113 17.55 -5.11 -2.00
CA SER A 113 17.20 -5.51 -3.37
C SER A 113 16.32 -4.47 -4.08
N ILE A 114 15.36 -3.85 -3.37
CA ILE A 114 14.52 -2.78 -3.91
C ILE A 114 15.36 -1.54 -4.20
N LEU A 115 16.27 -1.15 -3.30
CA LEU A 115 17.21 -0.06 -3.52
C LEU A 115 18.06 -0.27 -4.78
N ARG A 116 18.56 -1.49 -5.01
CA ARG A 116 19.32 -1.85 -6.21
C ARG A 116 18.49 -1.71 -7.47
N ILE A 117 17.25 -2.23 -7.48
CA ILE A 117 16.32 -2.09 -8.61
C ILE A 117 16.10 -0.62 -8.95
N LEU A 118 15.84 0.23 -7.98
CA LEU A 118 15.49 1.64 -8.22
C LEU A 118 16.72 2.47 -8.57
N ARG A 119 17.82 2.36 -7.81
CA ARG A 119 18.95 3.27 -7.92
C ARG A 119 19.98 2.87 -8.98
N GLU A 120 20.20 1.57 -9.18
CA GLU A 120 21.25 1.06 -10.03
C GLU A 120 20.74 0.68 -11.42
N GLU A 121 19.53 0.12 -11.50
CA GLU A 121 18.99 -0.48 -12.72
C GLU A 121 18.01 0.44 -13.47
N ASN A 122 17.40 1.39 -12.77
CA ASN A 122 16.47 2.34 -13.36
C ASN A 122 17.01 3.77 -13.33
N SER A 123 17.58 4.21 -14.45
CA SER A 123 18.22 5.52 -14.56
C SER A 123 17.29 6.70 -14.26
N MET A 124 15.96 6.54 -14.40
CA MET A 124 14.97 7.59 -14.11
C MET A 124 15.02 8.01 -12.64
N PHE A 125 15.24 7.10 -11.69
CA PHE A 125 15.32 7.42 -10.25
C PHE A 125 16.54 8.26 -9.86
N ARG A 126 17.51 8.45 -10.77
CA ARG A 126 18.62 9.42 -10.58
C ARG A 126 18.11 10.86 -10.43
N MET A 127 16.88 11.14 -10.88
CA MET A 127 16.21 12.43 -10.65
C MET A 127 16.05 12.79 -9.18
N LEU A 128 16.05 11.80 -8.29
CA LEU A 128 15.98 11.99 -6.85
C LEU A 128 17.32 12.34 -6.19
N ASN A 129 18.42 12.34 -6.96
CA ASN A 129 19.76 12.65 -6.48
C ASN A 129 20.37 13.89 -7.19
N ARG A 130 19.55 14.83 -7.63
CA ARG A 130 20.00 16.03 -8.37
C ARG A 130 20.66 17.09 -7.49
N ALA A 131 20.30 17.12 -6.23
CA ALA A 131 20.91 18.01 -5.23
C ALA A 131 21.56 17.17 -4.12
N PRO A 132 22.65 17.67 -3.49
CA PRO A 132 23.21 17.05 -2.30
C PRO A 132 22.13 16.89 -1.21
N ASN A 133 22.06 15.71 -0.62
CA ASN A 133 21.11 15.37 0.46
C ASN A 133 19.62 15.53 0.10
N GLN A 134 19.26 15.59 -1.18
CA GLN A 134 17.86 15.61 -1.60
C GLN A 134 17.13 14.36 -1.12
N VAL A 135 17.70 13.18 -1.30
CA VAL A 135 17.14 11.92 -0.80
C VAL A 135 18.16 11.16 0.03
N VAL A 136 17.78 10.82 1.24
CA VAL A 136 18.52 9.89 2.10
C VAL A 136 17.92 8.49 1.92
N TRP A 137 18.67 7.64 1.21
CA TRP A 137 18.29 6.25 1.02
C TRP A 137 18.68 5.42 2.25
N SER A 138 17.71 4.81 2.89
CA SER A 138 17.87 4.02 4.12
C SER A 138 17.52 2.57 3.87
N GLU A 139 18.51 1.70 3.99
CA GLU A 139 18.29 0.26 3.89
C GLU A 139 17.53 -0.26 5.11
N ILE A 140 16.49 -1.05 4.85
CA ILE A 140 15.75 -1.79 5.87
C ILE A 140 15.93 -3.29 5.69
N ARG A 141 15.77 -4.04 6.77
CA ARG A 141 15.91 -5.50 6.76
C ARG A 141 14.64 -6.17 7.23
N PRO A 142 14.18 -7.22 6.53
CA PRO A 142 13.04 -7.99 6.98
C PRO A 142 13.18 -8.47 8.42
N ARG A 143 12.10 -8.39 9.20
CA ARG A 143 12.02 -8.78 10.61
C ARG A 143 12.91 -7.96 11.56
N GLN A 144 13.43 -6.82 11.11
CA GLN A 144 14.19 -5.91 11.96
C GLN A 144 13.44 -4.58 12.09
N LYS A 145 12.99 -4.29 13.30
CA LYS A 145 12.34 -3.01 13.63
C LYS A 145 13.34 -1.86 13.52
N PHE A 146 12.90 -0.75 12.95
CA PHE A 146 13.70 0.46 12.78
C PHE A 146 12.87 1.72 13.04
N PRO A 147 13.48 2.83 13.47
CA PRO A 147 12.81 4.11 13.63
C PRO A 147 12.58 4.81 12.29
N LEU A 148 11.45 5.49 12.16
CA LEU A 148 11.22 6.44 11.08
C LEU A 148 11.82 7.80 11.48
N LEU A 149 12.85 8.21 10.77
CA LEU A 149 13.59 9.45 11.03
C LEU A 149 13.24 10.50 9.98
N SER A 150 13.26 11.77 10.36
CA SER A 150 13.22 12.87 9.39
C SER A 150 14.43 12.82 8.45
N PRO A 151 14.46 13.59 7.35
CA PRO A 151 15.64 13.71 6.50
C PRO A 151 16.90 14.13 7.27
N GLU A 152 16.75 14.98 8.29
CA GLU A 152 17.82 15.48 9.17
C GLU A 152 18.25 14.45 10.22
N GLY A 153 17.53 13.35 10.35
CA GLY A 153 17.84 12.26 11.30
C GLY A 153 17.15 12.39 12.65
N MET A 154 16.17 13.28 12.79
CA MET A 154 15.37 13.39 14.03
C MET A 154 14.37 12.23 14.12
N ASP A 155 14.22 11.68 15.32
CA ASP A 155 13.27 10.61 15.59
C ASP A 155 11.83 11.13 15.55
N SER A 156 10.97 10.48 14.76
CA SER A 156 9.56 10.86 14.64
C SER A 156 8.65 10.28 15.73
N GLY A 157 9.16 9.36 16.56
CA GLY A 157 8.34 8.55 17.48
C GLY A 157 7.59 7.41 16.80
N LEU A 158 7.83 7.16 15.52
CA LEU A 158 7.29 6.01 14.78
C LEU A 158 8.35 4.95 14.54
N ARG A 159 7.93 3.70 14.60
CA ARG A 159 8.74 2.51 14.28
C ARG A 159 8.06 1.72 13.20
N CYS A 160 8.87 1.04 12.39
CA CYS A 160 8.38 0.12 11.36
C CYS A 160 9.12 -1.21 11.44
N GLU A 161 8.39 -2.30 11.32
CA GLU A 161 8.92 -3.66 11.24
C GLU A 161 8.43 -4.31 9.94
N PRO A 162 9.34 -4.64 8.99
CA PRO A 162 8.96 -5.30 7.74
C PRO A 162 8.79 -6.81 7.97
N LEU A 163 7.68 -7.38 7.50
CA LEU A 163 7.41 -8.82 7.46
C LEU A 163 7.58 -9.35 6.04
N ILE A 164 8.09 -10.56 5.89
CA ILE A 164 8.23 -11.21 4.58
C ILE A 164 6.86 -11.77 4.18
N LEU A 165 6.28 -11.29 3.06
CA LEU A 165 5.03 -11.80 2.50
C LEU A 165 5.25 -12.67 1.28
N GLY A 166 6.22 -12.33 0.43
CA GLY A 166 6.47 -13.05 -0.81
C GLY A 166 7.89 -12.91 -1.32
N SER A 167 8.21 -13.68 -2.36
CA SER A 167 9.54 -13.77 -2.95
C SER A 167 9.58 -13.34 -4.43
N ARG A 168 8.48 -12.80 -4.95
CA ARG A 168 8.33 -12.50 -6.37
C ARG A 168 8.54 -11.02 -6.63
N TYR A 169 9.49 -10.71 -7.50
CA TYR A 169 9.73 -9.36 -8.01
C TYR A 169 8.77 -9.01 -9.16
N PRO A 170 8.51 -7.70 -9.39
CA PRO A 170 7.69 -7.26 -10.52
C PRO A 170 8.20 -7.76 -11.88
N ALA A 171 7.30 -7.95 -12.83
CA ALA A 171 7.62 -8.52 -14.15
C ALA A 171 8.60 -7.67 -14.98
N TYR A 172 8.73 -6.37 -14.69
CA TYR A 172 9.72 -5.52 -15.38
C TYR A 172 11.17 -5.80 -14.92
N VAL A 173 11.37 -6.47 -13.79
CA VAL A 173 12.68 -6.93 -13.34
C VAL A 173 12.99 -8.22 -14.08
N ALA A 174 13.99 -8.19 -14.97
CA ALA A 174 14.37 -9.35 -15.77
C ALA A 174 14.65 -10.57 -14.88
N GLN A 175 14.20 -11.75 -15.29
CA GLN A 175 14.31 -13.00 -14.52
C GLN A 175 15.75 -13.30 -14.09
N ALA A 176 16.72 -13.13 -14.99
CA ALA A 176 18.15 -13.32 -14.69
C ALA A 176 18.63 -12.35 -13.58
N ARG A 177 18.04 -11.17 -13.50
CA ARG A 177 18.35 -10.19 -12.46
C ARG A 177 17.65 -10.54 -11.16
N ALA A 178 16.38 -10.87 -11.19
CA ALA A 178 15.63 -11.30 -10.02
C ALA A 178 16.33 -12.45 -9.29
N ALA A 179 16.95 -13.39 -10.02
CA ALA A 179 17.71 -14.50 -9.46
C ALA A 179 18.96 -14.06 -8.65
N THR A 180 19.43 -12.81 -8.80
CA THR A 180 20.57 -12.26 -8.03
C THR A 180 20.16 -11.43 -6.82
N LEU A 181 18.87 -11.23 -6.63
CA LEU A 181 18.29 -10.45 -5.53
C LEU A 181 17.82 -11.39 -4.40
N SER A 182 17.69 -10.85 -3.18
CA SER A 182 17.21 -11.62 -2.04
C SER A 182 15.70 -11.89 -2.16
N PRO A 183 15.24 -13.15 -2.22
CA PRO A 183 13.80 -13.44 -2.32
C PRO A 183 12.99 -12.90 -1.13
N SER A 184 13.58 -12.81 0.07
CA SER A 184 12.94 -12.31 1.28
C SER A 184 12.72 -10.79 1.29
N GLU A 185 13.24 -10.07 0.28
CA GLU A 185 13.15 -8.62 0.15
C GLU A 185 12.20 -8.17 -0.96
N ALA A 186 11.60 -9.14 -1.69
CA ALA A 186 10.80 -8.83 -2.88
C ALA A 186 9.46 -8.17 -2.54
N LEU A 187 8.78 -8.69 -1.52
CA LEU A 187 7.45 -8.24 -1.11
C LEU A 187 7.34 -8.29 0.41
N LEU A 188 7.08 -7.14 1.01
CA LEU A 188 7.02 -6.97 2.45
C LEU A 188 5.62 -6.51 2.90
N GLY A 189 5.19 -6.99 4.05
CA GLY A 189 4.19 -6.32 4.87
C GLY A 189 4.88 -5.39 5.86
N LEU A 190 4.19 -4.38 6.34
CA LEU A 190 4.77 -3.41 7.27
C LEU A 190 3.92 -3.32 8.52
N ILE A 191 4.52 -3.51 9.69
CA ILE A 191 3.94 -3.18 10.98
C ILE A 191 4.44 -1.81 11.39
N LEU A 192 3.54 -0.85 11.51
CA LEU A 192 3.82 0.50 11.97
C LEU A 192 3.32 0.66 13.41
N GLU A 193 4.12 1.23 14.26
CA GLU A 193 3.76 1.49 15.66
C GLU A 193 4.30 2.85 16.11
N SER A 194 3.66 3.42 17.10
CA SER A 194 4.11 4.62 17.79
C SER A 194 4.49 4.26 19.22
N ASP A 195 5.48 4.96 19.79
CA ASP A 195 5.94 4.73 21.16
C ASP A 195 4.84 4.88 22.23
N SER A 196 3.75 5.59 21.91
CA SER A 196 2.65 5.90 22.84
C SER A 196 1.27 5.43 22.38
N SER A 197 1.15 4.74 21.25
CA SER A 197 -0.15 4.37 20.66
C SER A 197 -0.09 3.04 19.91
N GLY A 198 -1.18 2.69 19.24
CA GLY A 198 -1.42 1.37 18.68
C GLY A 198 -0.51 0.96 17.51
N ARG A 199 -0.73 -0.27 17.05
CA ARG A 199 0.00 -0.96 15.98
C ARG A 199 -0.90 -1.12 14.75
N LEU A 200 -0.40 -0.69 13.60
CA LEU A 200 -1.03 -0.82 12.29
C LEU A 200 -0.29 -1.84 11.43
N ALA A 201 -0.98 -2.85 10.93
CA ALA A 201 -0.47 -3.73 9.88
C ALA A 201 -0.90 -3.22 8.50
N PHE A 202 0.05 -3.07 7.58
CA PHE A 202 -0.17 -2.73 6.18
C PHE A 202 0.25 -3.90 5.29
N MET A 203 -0.72 -4.64 4.75
CA MET A 203 -0.57 -5.87 3.99
C MET A 203 -1.33 -5.80 2.66
N PRO A 204 -0.91 -4.94 1.71
CA PRO A 204 -1.70 -4.66 0.49
C PRO A 204 -1.65 -5.78 -0.54
N VAL A 205 -0.64 -6.64 -0.47
CA VAL A 205 -0.45 -7.79 -1.37
C VAL A 205 -0.04 -9.00 -0.52
N VAL A 206 -0.89 -10.02 -0.47
CA VAL A 206 -0.65 -11.22 0.37
C VAL A 206 -0.79 -12.47 -0.49
N PRO A 207 0.31 -13.12 -0.89
CA PRO A 207 0.28 -14.32 -1.72
C PRO A 207 -0.26 -15.56 -0.99
N ARG A 208 -0.05 -15.63 0.33
CA ARG A 208 -0.49 -16.74 1.17
C ARG A 208 -0.64 -16.30 2.63
N LEU A 209 -1.46 -17.03 3.35
CA LEU A 209 -1.59 -16.95 4.79
C LEU A 209 -0.91 -18.17 5.43
N ASP A 210 -0.17 -17.95 6.50
CA ASP A 210 0.37 -18.99 7.36
C ASP A 210 0.23 -18.60 8.83
N ASP A 211 0.39 -19.57 9.74
CA ASP A 211 0.16 -19.37 11.16
C ASP A 211 1.08 -18.28 11.76
N ALA A 212 2.31 -18.17 11.26
CA ALA A 212 3.25 -17.16 11.72
C ALA A 212 2.79 -15.73 11.38
N LEU A 213 2.21 -15.54 10.18
CA LEU A 213 1.61 -14.26 9.80
C LEU A 213 0.37 -13.97 10.64
N LEU A 214 -0.51 -14.97 10.85
CA LEU A 214 -1.72 -14.81 11.67
C LEU A 214 -1.39 -14.36 13.10
N GLU A 215 -0.37 -14.94 13.72
CA GLU A 215 0.10 -14.55 15.05
C GLU A 215 0.56 -13.09 15.10
N GLN A 216 1.29 -12.64 14.07
CA GLN A 216 1.73 -11.24 13.96
C GLN A 216 0.54 -10.30 13.81
N LEU A 217 -0.44 -10.65 12.97
CA LEU A 217 -1.63 -9.84 12.72
C LEU A 217 -2.52 -9.71 13.96
N GLU A 218 -2.70 -10.78 14.76
CA GLU A 218 -3.47 -10.74 16.01
C GLU A 218 -2.89 -9.72 17.02
N SER A 219 -1.60 -9.43 16.93
CA SER A 219 -0.95 -8.47 17.82
C SER A 219 -1.18 -7.00 17.44
N THR A 220 -1.90 -6.71 16.34
CA THR A 220 -2.13 -5.36 15.83
C THR A 220 -3.50 -4.82 16.23
N ASP A 221 -3.69 -3.50 16.18
CA ASP A 221 -4.96 -2.83 16.49
C ASP A 221 -5.76 -2.53 15.24
N VAL A 222 -5.07 -2.25 14.12
CA VAL A 222 -5.67 -2.08 12.79
C VAL A 222 -4.92 -2.92 11.78
N LEU A 223 -5.67 -3.56 10.91
CA LEU A 223 -5.17 -4.36 9.80
C LEU A 223 -5.70 -3.80 8.47
N PHE A 224 -4.83 -3.21 7.68
CA PHE A 224 -5.06 -2.99 6.25
C PHE A 224 -4.63 -4.23 5.50
N PHE A 225 -5.57 -4.90 4.87
CA PHE A 225 -5.34 -6.18 4.23
C PHE A 225 -5.71 -6.18 2.76
N ASP A 226 -5.07 -7.05 2.01
CA ASP A 226 -5.26 -7.32 0.59
C ASP A 226 -6.74 -7.60 0.25
N GLY A 227 -7.38 -6.65 -0.41
CA GLY A 227 -8.76 -6.74 -0.90
C GLY A 227 -8.83 -6.84 -2.43
N THR A 228 -7.75 -7.23 -3.09
CA THR A 228 -7.62 -7.09 -4.54
C THR A 228 -8.71 -7.83 -5.29
N PHE A 229 -8.93 -9.11 -5.03
CA PHE A 229 -9.92 -9.92 -5.75
C PHE A 229 -10.92 -10.59 -4.81
N TRP A 230 -12.20 -10.60 -5.22
CA TRP A 230 -13.26 -11.32 -4.52
C TRP A 230 -13.07 -12.84 -4.61
N SER A 231 -12.85 -13.35 -5.82
CA SER A 231 -12.63 -14.77 -6.08
C SER A 231 -11.38 -15.02 -6.90
N ASP A 232 -10.86 -16.24 -6.89
CA ASP A 232 -9.63 -16.59 -7.59
C ASP A 232 -9.72 -16.39 -9.10
N ASP A 233 -10.88 -16.65 -9.68
CA ASP A 233 -11.16 -16.57 -11.11
C ASP A 233 -11.81 -15.25 -11.56
N GLU A 234 -11.91 -14.25 -10.68
CA GLU A 234 -12.62 -12.98 -10.95
C GLU A 234 -12.17 -12.32 -12.25
N LEU A 235 -10.88 -12.14 -12.42
CA LEU A 235 -10.33 -11.46 -13.58
C LEU A 235 -10.54 -12.27 -14.87
N ILE A 236 -10.43 -13.60 -14.78
CA ILE A 236 -10.69 -14.51 -15.90
C ILE A 236 -12.15 -14.39 -16.36
N ARG A 237 -13.10 -14.36 -15.43
CA ARG A 237 -14.54 -14.18 -15.74
C ARG A 237 -14.83 -12.85 -16.39
N VAL A 238 -14.23 -11.78 -15.90
CA VAL A 238 -14.49 -10.41 -16.40
C VAL A 238 -13.84 -10.16 -17.75
N ARG A 239 -12.64 -10.71 -17.99
CA ARG A 239 -11.85 -10.48 -19.23
C ARG A 239 -11.95 -11.60 -20.28
N GLY A 240 -12.49 -12.73 -19.91
CA GLY A 240 -12.49 -13.95 -20.77
C GLY A 240 -11.14 -14.65 -20.85
N GLY A 241 -10.23 -14.40 -19.90
CA GLY A 241 -8.91 -15.01 -19.81
C GLY A 241 -7.96 -14.20 -18.92
N GLY A 242 -6.75 -14.73 -18.68
CA GLY A 242 -5.73 -14.10 -17.86
C GLY A 242 -5.24 -15.02 -16.72
N GLN A 243 -4.75 -14.42 -15.66
CA GLN A 243 -4.24 -15.09 -14.47
C GLN A 243 -5.29 -15.10 -13.35
N THR A 244 -5.20 -16.12 -12.49
CA THR A 244 -5.99 -16.14 -11.24
C THR A 244 -5.43 -15.14 -10.23
N ALA A 245 -6.21 -14.84 -9.19
CA ALA A 245 -5.77 -14.00 -8.07
C ALA A 245 -4.47 -14.54 -7.45
N ARG A 246 -4.40 -15.85 -7.21
CA ARG A 246 -3.23 -16.52 -6.62
C ARG A 246 -2.01 -16.49 -7.53
N GLU A 247 -2.19 -16.68 -8.83
CA GLU A 247 -1.09 -16.53 -9.81
C GLU A 247 -0.56 -15.10 -9.87
N MET A 248 -1.39 -14.12 -9.56
CA MET A 248 -0.99 -12.71 -9.43
C MET A 248 -0.39 -12.37 -8.05
N GLY A 249 -0.45 -13.28 -7.09
CA GLY A 249 0.12 -13.10 -5.75
C GLY A 249 -0.87 -12.56 -4.71
N HIS A 250 -2.17 -12.82 -4.88
CA HIS A 250 -3.22 -12.36 -3.99
C HIS A 250 -4.06 -13.52 -3.45
N VAL A 251 -4.27 -13.58 -2.14
CA VAL A 251 -5.28 -14.42 -1.53
C VAL A 251 -6.66 -13.83 -1.83
N PRO A 252 -7.59 -14.57 -2.46
CA PRO A 252 -8.93 -14.04 -2.73
C PRO A 252 -9.71 -13.82 -1.43
N VAL A 253 -10.70 -12.92 -1.48
CA VAL A 253 -11.51 -12.56 -0.30
C VAL A 253 -12.45 -13.69 0.11
N SER A 254 -13.19 -14.29 -0.84
CA SER A 254 -14.39 -15.11 -0.56
C SER A 254 -14.20 -16.63 -0.64
N SER A 255 -13.02 -17.14 -1.03
CA SER A 255 -12.82 -18.60 -1.13
C SER A 255 -12.79 -19.28 0.24
N GLN A 256 -12.93 -20.62 0.28
CA GLN A 256 -12.88 -21.38 1.52
C GLN A 256 -11.58 -21.10 2.31
N ASP A 257 -10.47 -20.96 1.62
CA ASP A 257 -9.15 -20.58 2.11
C ASP A 257 -8.85 -19.08 1.83
N GLY A 258 -9.87 -18.27 1.60
CA GLY A 258 -9.81 -16.84 1.39
C GLY A 258 -9.67 -16.05 2.69
N SER A 259 -9.39 -14.76 2.55
CA SER A 259 -9.07 -13.91 3.68
C SER A 259 -10.22 -13.74 4.68
N LEU A 260 -11.49 -13.71 4.25
CA LEU A 260 -12.64 -13.64 5.16
C LEU A 260 -12.67 -14.82 6.13
N ASN A 261 -12.48 -16.04 5.62
CA ASN A 261 -12.51 -17.24 6.42
C ASN A 261 -11.23 -17.44 7.24
N SER A 262 -10.08 -17.29 6.60
CA SER A 262 -8.78 -17.53 7.25
C SER A 262 -8.48 -16.53 8.37
N LEU A 263 -8.97 -15.29 8.26
CA LEU A 263 -8.77 -14.24 9.26
C LEU A 263 -9.99 -14.05 10.19
N ALA A 264 -10.98 -14.95 10.14
CA ALA A 264 -12.18 -14.87 10.96
C ALA A 264 -11.88 -15.00 12.46
N ALA A 265 -10.82 -15.75 12.82
CA ALA A 265 -10.40 -15.95 14.20
C ALA A 265 -9.73 -14.73 14.82
N LEU A 266 -9.16 -13.81 14.02
CA LEU A 266 -8.55 -12.58 14.52
C LEU A 266 -9.57 -11.69 15.22
N ARG A 267 -9.35 -11.41 16.50
CA ARG A 267 -10.30 -10.67 17.36
C ARG A 267 -9.87 -9.25 17.65
N ARG A 268 -8.56 -9.03 17.79
CA ARG A 268 -8.03 -7.73 18.19
C ARG A 268 -8.10 -6.68 17.08
N PRO A 269 -7.64 -6.95 15.83
CA PRO A 269 -7.54 -5.88 14.86
C PRO A 269 -8.91 -5.44 14.31
N ARG A 270 -9.09 -4.11 14.18
CA ARG A 270 -10.04 -3.54 13.24
C ARG A 270 -9.59 -3.92 11.83
N LYS A 271 -10.41 -4.67 11.09
CA LYS A 271 -10.04 -5.28 9.81
C LYS A 271 -10.59 -4.46 8.64
N ILE A 272 -9.71 -4.02 7.74
CA ILE A 272 -10.05 -3.13 6.63
C ILE A 272 -9.41 -3.65 5.35
N PHE A 273 -10.22 -3.98 4.34
CA PHE A 273 -9.72 -4.27 3.00
C PHE A 273 -9.23 -3.01 2.32
N LEU A 274 -8.02 -3.09 1.77
CA LEU A 274 -7.34 -2.06 0.99
C LEU A 274 -6.88 -2.67 -0.33
N HIS A 275 -6.35 -1.90 -1.26
CA HIS A 275 -5.81 -2.39 -2.53
C HIS A 275 -6.86 -3.15 -3.37
N VAL A 276 -8.08 -2.58 -3.47
CA VAL A 276 -9.22 -3.22 -4.11
C VAL A 276 -9.16 -3.05 -5.63
N ASN A 277 -9.20 -4.14 -6.39
CA ASN A 277 -9.19 -4.08 -7.85
C ASN A 277 -10.52 -3.55 -8.41
N ASN A 278 -10.44 -2.87 -9.54
CA ASN A 278 -11.61 -2.24 -10.19
C ASN A 278 -12.72 -3.24 -10.61
N THR A 279 -12.41 -4.52 -10.74
CA THR A 279 -13.38 -5.58 -11.06
C THR A 279 -14.04 -6.19 -9.84
N ASN A 280 -13.49 -5.95 -8.64
CA ASN A 280 -13.97 -6.55 -7.42
C ASN A 280 -15.38 -6.07 -7.07
N PRO A 281 -16.36 -6.97 -6.89
CA PRO A 281 -17.74 -6.60 -6.58
C PRO A 281 -17.93 -5.94 -5.20
N ILE A 282 -16.96 -6.06 -4.28
CA ILE A 282 -17.03 -5.35 -2.98
C ILE A 282 -17.00 -3.82 -3.12
N LEU A 283 -16.66 -3.28 -4.29
CA LEU A 283 -16.73 -1.84 -4.58
C LEU A 283 -18.18 -1.33 -4.68
N ASN A 284 -19.14 -2.22 -4.95
CA ASN A 284 -20.57 -1.88 -5.00
C ASN A 284 -21.17 -1.95 -3.60
N GLU A 285 -21.34 -0.82 -2.94
CA GLU A 285 -21.83 -0.70 -1.57
C GLU A 285 -23.28 -1.21 -1.40
N ALA A 286 -24.06 -1.29 -2.49
CA ALA A 286 -25.38 -1.91 -2.50
C ALA A 286 -25.36 -3.42 -2.79
N GLY A 287 -24.17 -3.98 -3.12
CA GLY A 287 -23.98 -5.37 -3.53
C GLY A 287 -24.05 -6.37 -2.38
N PRO A 288 -24.31 -7.65 -2.68
CA PRO A 288 -24.29 -8.71 -1.66
C PRO A 288 -22.87 -8.96 -1.12
N GLU A 289 -21.84 -8.81 -1.93
CA GLU A 289 -20.44 -9.02 -1.54
C GLU A 289 -19.99 -7.97 -0.51
N PHE A 290 -20.35 -6.71 -0.72
CA PHE A 290 -20.09 -5.66 0.28
C PHE A 290 -20.78 -5.95 1.60
N ARG A 291 -22.06 -6.40 1.55
CA ARG A 291 -22.78 -6.79 2.78
C ARG A 291 -22.12 -7.96 3.49
N ALA A 292 -21.71 -8.99 2.75
CA ALA A 292 -20.99 -10.15 3.32
C ALA A 292 -19.70 -9.74 4.03
N VAL A 293 -18.93 -8.80 3.45
CA VAL A 293 -17.73 -8.21 4.07
C VAL A 293 -18.08 -7.53 5.40
N ARG A 294 -19.14 -6.70 5.39
CA ARG A 294 -19.61 -5.97 6.59
C ARG A 294 -20.12 -6.91 7.69
N GLU A 295 -20.89 -7.94 7.34
CA GLU A 295 -21.40 -8.96 8.24
C GLU A 295 -20.30 -9.79 8.88
N ALA A 296 -19.19 -10.02 8.16
CA ALA A 296 -17.99 -10.66 8.69
C ALA A 296 -17.13 -9.73 9.59
N GLY A 297 -17.58 -8.50 9.85
CA GLY A 297 -16.88 -7.53 10.71
C GLY A 297 -15.70 -6.84 10.03
N TRP A 298 -15.67 -6.81 8.71
CA TRP A 298 -14.67 -6.10 7.92
C TRP A 298 -15.20 -4.78 7.38
N GLU A 299 -14.29 -3.89 7.04
CA GLU A 299 -14.56 -2.65 6.33
C GLU A 299 -13.85 -2.65 4.97
N VAL A 300 -14.31 -1.78 4.07
CA VAL A 300 -13.66 -1.54 2.78
C VAL A 300 -13.16 -0.11 2.80
N ALA A 301 -11.85 0.09 2.70
CA ALA A 301 -11.22 1.41 2.76
C ALA A 301 -11.70 2.33 1.64
N GLU A 302 -11.78 3.61 1.93
CA GLU A 302 -12.06 4.67 0.96
C GLU A 302 -10.97 5.74 1.01
N ASP A 303 -10.75 6.42 -0.11
CA ASP A 303 -9.87 7.57 -0.18
C ASP A 303 -10.36 8.67 0.75
N GLY A 304 -9.45 9.29 1.49
CA GLY A 304 -9.75 10.34 2.44
C GLY A 304 -10.14 9.89 3.84
N TRP A 305 -10.25 8.58 4.12
CA TRP A 305 -10.45 8.11 5.50
C TRP A 305 -9.27 8.47 6.39
N GLN A 306 -9.59 8.87 7.61
CA GLN A 306 -8.60 9.19 8.64
C GLN A 306 -9.08 8.73 10.01
N PHE A 307 -8.12 8.36 10.84
CA PHE A 307 -8.38 8.00 12.24
C PHE A 307 -7.08 8.08 13.07
N GLU A 308 -7.23 7.98 14.37
CA GLU A 308 -6.12 7.90 15.32
C GLU A 308 -6.05 6.52 15.98
N LEU A 309 -4.82 6.08 16.25
CA LEU A 309 -4.45 4.89 17.01
C LEU A 309 -3.74 5.29 18.29
#